data_8827b640447bb6a748269baef7787be7
#
_entry.id   8827b640447bb6a748269baef7787be7
#
_cell.length_a   1.000
_cell.length_b   1.000
_cell.length_c   1.000
_cell.angle_alpha   90.00
_cell.angle_beta   90.00
_cell.angle_gamma   90.00
#
_symmetry.space_group_name_H-M   'P 1'
#
loop_
_entity.id
_entity.type
_entity.pdbx_description
1 polymer ?
#
loop_
_entity_poly.entity_id
_entity_poly.type
_entity_poly.pdbx_seq_one_letter_code
_entity_poly.pdbx_strand_id
1 'polypeptide(L)'
;SRGLGDVYKRQVQDALSAMRFELFPGMPEEEFLRLTGGGRVPSSVNVFLLKRGDGKIILVDAGNGGKRGGMLRKLEQSGVFPESVDFILLTHMHGDHIGGLLGKHGEAVFSRALVYVSMPEWEFWQNGTAGPQGKQVRKVLHAYGSRVRTFRFGEEVLPGIKALDASGHTYTRAYLFETDSLLIVGDLLHAAALQIPRPEVCTIYDMNPSGAVQARRRFYEFAASSPKPVAGMHLPYPGIGR
;
A
#
# COMPACT_ATOMS: atom_id res chain seq x y z
N SER A 1 -12.61 27.31 0.48
CA SER A 1 -11.75 26.12 0.51
C SER A 1 -10.43 26.45 -0.16
N ARG A 2 -9.38 26.61 0.61
CA ARG A 2 -8.02 26.73 0.07
C ARG A 2 -7.63 25.32 -0.34
N GLY A 3 -7.54 25.06 -1.65
CA GLY A 3 -6.97 23.85 -2.20
C GLY A 3 -5.60 23.62 -1.59
N LEU A 4 -5.28 22.36 -1.29
CA LEU A 4 -3.93 21.95 -0.88
C LEU A 4 -2.99 22.36 -2.01
N GLY A 5 -2.21 23.44 -1.80
CA GLY A 5 -1.17 23.85 -2.73
C GLY A 5 -0.25 22.66 -3.04
N ASP A 6 0.38 22.68 -4.20
CA ASP A 6 1.18 21.62 -4.82
C ASP A 6 1.73 20.58 -3.84
N VAL A 7 1.08 19.39 -3.79
CA VAL A 7 1.57 18.26 -3.01
C VAL A 7 2.68 17.60 -3.81
N TYR A 8 3.92 17.76 -3.36
CA TYR A 8 5.04 17.00 -3.92
C TYR A 8 4.83 15.52 -3.64
N LYS A 9 4.83 14.71 -4.69
CA LYS A 9 4.61 13.26 -4.62
C LYS A 9 5.80 12.53 -5.20
N ARG A 10 6.28 11.56 -4.49
CA ARG A 10 7.41 10.74 -4.91
C ARG A 10 7.19 9.27 -4.54
N GLN A 11 7.38 8.40 -5.50
CA GLN A 11 7.58 6.98 -5.24
C GLN A 11 8.94 6.77 -4.58
N VAL A 12 8.95 6.02 -3.49
CA VAL A 12 10.15 5.50 -2.82
C VAL A 12 10.13 3.99 -2.99
N GLN A 13 10.89 3.47 -3.94
CA GLN A 13 10.98 2.03 -4.16
C GLN A 13 11.75 1.38 -3.01
N ASP A 14 11.06 0.52 -2.25
CA ASP A 14 11.64 -0.21 -1.13
C ASP A 14 12.41 -1.45 -1.63
N ALA A 15 11.79 -2.25 -2.49
CA ALA A 15 12.39 -3.44 -3.05
C ALA A 15 11.99 -3.65 -4.51
N LEU A 16 12.81 -4.43 -5.23
CA LEU A 16 12.50 -4.98 -6.55
C LEU A 16 12.20 -6.46 -6.40
N SER A 17 11.23 -6.95 -7.15
CA SER A 17 10.86 -8.35 -7.21
C SER A 17 10.33 -8.72 -8.60
N ALA A 18 10.02 -9.99 -8.79
CA ALA A 18 9.32 -10.46 -9.96
C ALA A 18 8.36 -11.58 -9.55
N MET A 19 7.14 -11.48 -10.00
CA MET A 19 6.10 -12.47 -9.72
C MET A 19 6.15 -13.59 -10.77
N ARG A 20 6.05 -14.83 -10.30
CA ARG A 20 6.07 -16.04 -11.13
C ARG A 20 4.65 -16.60 -11.26
N PHE A 21 4.47 -17.48 -12.22
CA PHE A 21 3.19 -18.11 -12.55
C PHE A 21 2.48 -18.73 -11.35
N GLU A 22 3.21 -19.42 -10.49
CA GLU A 22 2.67 -20.12 -9.32
C GLU A 22 1.95 -19.21 -8.31
N LEU A 23 2.16 -17.90 -8.43
CA LEU A 23 1.49 -16.90 -7.58
C LEU A 23 0.07 -16.55 -8.06
N PHE A 24 -0.36 -17.07 -9.23
CA PHE A 24 -1.65 -16.76 -9.86
C PHE A 24 -2.50 -18.02 -10.04
N PRO A 25 -3.10 -18.54 -8.97
CA PRO A 25 -3.88 -19.78 -9.03
C PRO A 25 -5.08 -19.63 -9.98
N GLY A 26 -5.33 -20.69 -10.76
CA GLY A 26 -6.44 -20.74 -11.72
C GLY A 26 -6.18 -20.03 -13.06
N MET A 27 -5.02 -19.42 -13.25
CA MET A 27 -4.63 -18.85 -14.53
C MET A 27 -3.99 -19.94 -15.43
N PRO A 28 -4.38 -20.08 -16.71
CA PRO A 28 -3.69 -20.98 -17.65
C PRO A 28 -2.26 -20.50 -17.91
N GLU A 29 -1.29 -21.42 -17.87
CA GLU A 29 0.12 -21.09 -18.07
C GLU A 29 0.40 -20.47 -19.45
N GLU A 30 -0.21 -20.98 -20.48
CA GLU A 30 -0.10 -20.42 -21.84
C GLU A 30 -0.54 -18.97 -21.89
N GLU A 31 -1.64 -18.63 -21.22
CA GLU A 31 -2.13 -17.26 -21.15
C GLU A 31 -1.21 -16.38 -20.32
N PHE A 32 -0.70 -16.88 -19.20
CA PHE A 32 0.30 -16.17 -18.40
C PHE A 32 1.53 -15.81 -19.23
N LEU A 33 2.10 -16.78 -19.95
CA LEU A 33 3.26 -16.57 -20.82
C LEU A 33 2.96 -15.55 -21.93
N ARG A 34 1.79 -15.64 -22.55
CA ARG A 34 1.36 -14.70 -23.60
C ARG A 34 1.26 -13.27 -23.08
N LEU A 35 0.66 -13.07 -21.91
CA LEU A 35 0.44 -11.73 -21.34
C LEU A 35 1.71 -11.13 -20.73
N THR A 36 2.63 -11.96 -20.26
CA THR A 36 3.88 -11.50 -19.62
C THR A 36 5.08 -11.43 -20.56
N GLY A 37 4.96 -11.99 -21.76
CA GLY A 37 6.07 -12.03 -22.73
C GLY A 37 7.23 -12.90 -22.31
N GLY A 38 7.05 -13.88 -21.41
CA GLY A 38 8.13 -14.82 -21.10
C GLY A 38 8.35 -15.22 -19.66
N GLY A 39 7.32 -15.23 -18.83
CA GLY A 39 7.35 -16.04 -17.61
C GLY A 39 7.59 -15.35 -16.28
N ARG A 40 7.82 -14.05 -16.24
CA ARG A 40 7.89 -13.27 -14.98
C ARG A 40 7.25 -11.90 -15.16
N VAL A 41 6.50 -11.46 -14.16
CA VAL A 41 5.96 -10.10 -14.11
C VAL A 41 6.86 -9.25 -13.23
N PRO A 42 7.47 -8.18 -13.77
CA PRO A 42 8.20 -7.23 -12.93
C PRO A 42 7.30 -6.67 -11.84
N SER A 43 7.79 -6.64 -10.62
CA SER A 43 7.10 -6.14 -9.45
C SER A 43 8.06 -5.34 -8.56
N SER A 44 7.53 -4.55 -7.67
CA SER A 44 8.29 -3.84 -6.65
C SER A 44 7.51 -3.80 -5.34
N VAL A 45 8.15 -3.35 -4.29
CA VAL A 45 7.48 -2.83 -3.11
C VAL A 45 7.72 -1.33 -3.08
N ASN A 46 6.67 -0.54 -3.17
CA ASN A 46 6.73 0.91 -3.23
C ASN A 46 6.11 1.51 -1.97
N VAL A 47 6.66 2.63 -1.56
CA VAL A 47 6.12 3.53 -0.55
C VAL A 47 5.93 4.88 -1.22
N PHE A 48 4.86 5.59 -0.91
CA PHE A 48 4.64 6.91 -1.49
C PHE A 48 4.86 8.00 -0.45
N LEU A 49 5.75 8.92 -0.79
CA LEU A 49 6.05 10.11 -0.01
C LEU A 49 5.20 11.28 -0.55
N LEU A 50 4.41 11.88 0.33
CA LEU A 50 3.62 13.07 0.04
C LEU A 50 4.09 14.21 0.93
N LYS A 51 4.40 15.36 0.33
CA LYS A 51 4.68 16.61 1.06
C LYS A 51 3.54 17.57 0.81
N ARG A 52 2.86 17.96 1.87
CA ARG A 52 1.74 18.90 1.80
C ARG A 52 2.22 20.34 1.76
N GLY A 53 1.37 21.23 1.24
CA GLY A 53 1.67 22.67 1.19
C GLY A 53 1.82 23.34 2.58
N ASP A 54 1.32 22.70 3.65
CA ASP A 54 1.53 23.13 5.04
C ASP A 54 2.84 22.61 5.67
N GLY A 55 3.70 21.99 4.86
CA GLY A 55 4.98 21.44 5.28
C GLY A 55 4.90 20.03 5.90
N LYS A 56 3.72 19.43 6.03
CA LYS A 56 3.55 18.10 6.60
C LYS A 56 4.03 17.01 5.66
N ILE A 57 4.70 16.03 6.23
CA ILE A 57 5.27 14.87 5.52
C ILE A 57 4.46 13.63 5.85
N ILE A 58 3.95 12.98 4.80
CA ILE A 58 3.12 11.79 4.88
C ILE A 58 3.80 10.65 4.12
N LEU A 59 3.83 9.47 4.70
CA LEU A 59 4.11 8.22 4.00
C LEU A 59 2.82 7.43 3.80
N VAL A 60 2.68 6.79 2.65
CA VAL A 60 1.68 5.75 2.44
C VAL A 60 2.42 4.43 2.38
N ASP A 61 2.16 3.58 3.38
CA ASP A 61 2.89 2.37 3.74
C ASP A 61 4.37 2.59 4.15
N ALA A 62 5.05 1.53 4.55
CA ALA A 62 6.41 1.60 5.09
C ALA A 62 7.36 0.51 4.55
N GLY A 63 6.95 -0.28 3.57
CA GLY A 63 7.81 -1.28 2.94
C GLY A 63 8.16 -2.49 3.82
N ASN A 64 9.11 -3.30 3.35
CA ASN A 64 9.54 -4.53 4.01
C ASN A 64 10.33 -4.30 5.30
N GLY A 65 11.06 -3.21 5.38
CA GLY A 65 11.99 -2.96 6.47
C GLY A 65 13.17 -3.93 6.54
N GLY A 66 14.01 -3.75 7.57
CA GLY A 66 15.16 -4.59 7.86
C GLY A 66 16.11 -4.72 6.66
N LYS A 67 16.66 -5.92 6.46
CA LYS A 67 17.63 -6.18 5.37
C LYS A 67 16.98 -6.25 3.97
N ARG A 68 15.66 -6.44 3.90
CA ARG A 68 14.94 -6.58 2.62
C ARG A 68 14.45 -5.26 2.06
N GLY A 69 14.31 -4.23 2.90
CA GLY A 69 13.80 -2.92 2.52
C GLY A 69 14.92 -1.89 2.31
N GLY A 70 14.72 -1.02 1.34
CA GLY A 70 15.61 0.11 1.04
C GLY A 70 14.97 1.48 1.26
N MET A 71 13.74 1.51 1.73
CA MET A 71 12.93 2.72 1.86
C MET A 71 13.60 3.78 2.72
N LEU A 72 14.04 3.45 3.93
CA LEU A 72 14.66 4.40 4.86
C LEU A 72 15.86 5.10 4.23
N ARG A 73 16.80 4.35 3.66
CA ARG A 73 17.96 4.91 2.98
C ARG A 73 17.56 5.86 1.85
N LYS A 74 16.54 5.51 1.08
CA LYS A 74 16.07 6.34 -0.05
C LYS A 74 15.32 7.60 0.42
N LEU A 75 14.64 7.55 1.55
CA LEU A 75 14.06 8.73 2.19
C LEU A 75 15.15 9.69 2.63
N GLU A 76 16.16 9.20 3.35
CA GLU A 76 17.30 9.99 3.82
C GLU A 76 18.07 10.64 2.64
N GLN A 77 18.32 9.88 1.57
CA GLN A 77 18.90 10.41 0.33
C GLN A 77 18.05 11.50 -0.33
N SER A 78 16.76 11.56 0.00
CA SER A 78 15.81 12.59 -0.45
C SER A 78 15.70 13.77 0.53
N GLY A 79 16.49 13.77 1.60
CA GLY A 79 16.43 14.76 2.66
C GLY A 79 15.22 14.62 3.58
N VAL A 80 14.63 13.42 3.64
CA VAL A 80 13.52 13.10 4.54
C VAL A 80 14.01 12.08 5.57
N PHE A 81 14.10 12.52 6.81
CA PHE A 81 14.52 11.68 7.94
C PHE A 81 13.30 11.12 8.67
N PRO A 82 13.39 9.94 9.29
CA PRO A 82 12.26 9.30 9.98
C PRO A 82 11.57 10.22 11.00
N GLU A 83 12.33 11.00 11.75
CA GLU A 83 11.80 11.93 12.74
C GLU A 83 11.08 13.15 12.14
N SER A 84 11.21 13.39 10.84
CA SER A 84 10.49 14.47 10.13
C SER A 84 9.12 14.03 9.61
N VAL A 85 8.82 12.73 9.59
CA VAL A 85 7.54 12.20 9.11
C VAL A 85 6.45 12.47 10.15
N ASP A 86 5.39 13.15 9.72
CA ASP A 86 4.25 13.50 10.58
C ASP A 86 3.17 12.42 10.61
N PHE A 87 2.88 11.81 9.45
CA PHE A 87 1.80 10.84 9.30
C PHE A 87 2.22 9.64 8.45
N ILE A 88 1.71 8.48 8.81
CA ILE A 88 1.83 7.26 8.02
C ILE A 88 0.42 6.72 7.80
N LEU A 89 0.02 6.55 6.55
CA LEU A 89 -1.26 5.97 6.16
C LEU A 89 -1.02 4.55 5.70
N LEU A 90 -1.62 3.57 6.35
CA LEU A 90 -1.51 2.17 5.97
C LEU A 90 -2.67 1.77 5.06
N THR A 91 -2.36 1.25 3.89
CA THR A 91 -3.36 0.65 3.00
C THR A 91 -3.93 -0.62 3.63
N HIS A 92 -3.07 -1.42 4.25
CA HIS A 92 -3.39 -2.60 5.06
C HIS A 92 -2.15 -3.01 5.87
N MET A 93 -2.22 -4.08 6.65
CA MET A 93 -1.15 -4.45 7.58
C MET A 93 -0.38 -5.72 7.19
N HIS A 94 -0.20 -6.04 5.91
CA HIS A 94 0.73 -7.08 5.50
C HIS A 94 2.19 -6.66 5.74
N GLY A 95 3.10 -7.65 5.80
CA GLY A 95 4.46 -7.46 6.26
C GLY A 95 5.30 -6.48 5.45
N ASP A 96 5.08 -6.42 4.16
CA ASP A 96 5.77 -5.53 3.22
C ASP A 96 5.18 -4.11 3.16
N HIS A 97 4.11 -3.85 3.91
CA HIS A 97 3.53 -2.52 4.11
C HIS A 97 3.87 -1.93 5.50
N ILE A 98 4.13 -2.79 6.48
CA ILE A 98 4.41 -2.36 7.85
C ILE A 98 5.83 -2.68 8.34
N GLY A 99 6.63 -3.41 7.55
CA GLY A 99 7.94 -3.89 7.99
C GLY A 99 8.93 -2.78 8.34
N GLY A 100 8.89 -1.68 7.60
CA GLY A 100 9.74 -0.52 7.86
C GLY A 100 9.32 0.35 9.04
N LEU A 101 8.20 0.02 9.71
CA LEU A 101 7.76 0.73 10.92
C LEU A 101 8.60 0.38 12.15
N LEU A 102 9.25 -0.79 12.15
CA LEU A 102 10.04 -1.26 13.27
C LEU A 102 11.54 -1.26 12.98
N GLY A 103 12.31 -0.75 13.91
CA GLY A 103 13.74 -0.87 13.93
C GLY A 103 14.22 -2.26 14.38
N LYS A 104 15.54 -2.44 14.41
CA LYS A 104 16.19 -3.74 14.67
C LYS A 104 15.79 -4.36 16.02
N HIS A 105 15.54 -3.53 17.01
CA HIS A 105 15.19 -3.97 18.38
C HIS A 105 13.69 -3.88 18.67
N GLY A 106 12.85 -3.62 17.64
CA GLY A 106 11.40 -3.51 17.77
C GLY A 106 10.89 -2.13 18.16
N GLU A 107 11.77 -1.14 18.20
CA GLU A 107 11.42 0.28 18.42
C GLU A 107 10.70 0.87 17.20
N ALA A 108 9.89 1.91 17.44
CA ALA A 108 9.24 2.67 16.37
C ALA A 108 10.27 3.51 15.60
N VAL A 109 10.43 3.26 14.30
CA VAL A 109 11.34 3.99 13.42
C VAL A 109 10.92 5.47 13.28
N PHE A 110 9.65 5.72 13.09
CA PHE A 110 9.10 7.07 12.92
C PHE A 110 8.60 7.59 14.26
N SER A 111 9.53 8.14 15.06
CA SER A 111 9.35 8.42 16.50
C SER A 111 8.20 9.39 16.81
N ARG A 112 7.83 10.29 15.89
CA ARG A 112 6.77 11.28 16.07
C ARG A 112 5.53 11.07 15.20
N ALA A 113 5.60 10.17 14.22
CA ALA A 113 4.52 9.96 13.28
C ALA A 113 3.25 9.38 13.95
N LEU A 114 2.09 9.88 13.56
CA LEU A 114 0.81 9.22 13.78
C LEU A 114 0.59 8.19 12.68
N VAL A 115 0.24 6.96 13.06
CA VAL A 115 -0.01 5.85 12.14
C VAL A 115 -1.51 5.63 12.00
N TYR A 116 -2.02 5.82 10.80
CA TYR A 116 -3.42 5.66 10.46
C TYR A 116 -3.67 4.29 9.86
N VAL A 117 -4.59 3.55 10.45
CA VAL A 117 -5.04 2.23 9.99
C VAL A 117 -6.56 2.19 9.98
N SER A 118 -7.16 1.45 9.06
CA SER A 118 -8.60 1.32 9.06
C SER A 118 -9.10 0.59 10.31
N MET A 119 -10.26 0.97 10.82
CA MET A 119 -10.87 0.33 11.98
C MET A 119 -11.04 -1.18 11.76
N PRO A 120 -11.58 -1.69 10.61
CA PRO A 120 -11.72 -3.12 10.39
C PRO A 120 -10.39 -3.87 10.36
N GLU A 121 -9.34 -3.30 9.78
CA GLU A 121 -8.00 -3.89 9.72
C GLU A 121 -7.39 -3.97 11.13
N TRP A 122 -7.51 -2.90 11.89
CA TRP A 122 -7.06 -2.86 13.28
C TRP A 122 -7.77 -3.90 14.15
N GLU A 123 -9.11 -4.00 14.08
CA GLU A 123 -9.90 -5.00 14.82
C GLU A 123 -9.53 -6.44 14.46
N PHE A 124 -9.37 -6.75 13.16
CA PHE A 124 -9.00 -8.07 12.69
C PHE A 124 -7.67 -8.55 13.28
N TRP A 125 -6.65 -7.70 13.22
CA TRP A 125 -5.32 -8.06 13.69
C TRP A 125 -5.19 -8.04 15.21
N GLN A 126 -5.98 -7.22 15.90
CA GLN A 126 -6.03 -7.20 17.37
C GLN A 126 -6.68 -8.47 17.93
N ASN A 127 -7.73 -8.96 17.29
CA ASN A 127 -8.55 -10.07 17.80
C ASN A 127 -7.95 -11.46 17.59
N GLY A 128 -6.65 -11.58 17.36
CA GLY A 128 -5.96 -12.83 17.57
C GLY A 128 -5.62 -13.63 16.33
N THR A 129 -5.36 -12.98 15.20
CA THR A 129 -4.78 -13.69 14.05
C THR A 129 -3.46 -14.35 14.44
N ALA A 130 -3.44 -15.69 14.40
CA ALA A 130 -2.27 -16.48 14.73
C ALA A 130 -1.18 -16.36 13.65
N GLY A 131 0.06 -16.72 14.00
CA GLY A 131 1.16 -16.82 13.06
C GLY A 131 2.10 -15.61 13.03
N PRO A 132 3.12 -15.67 12.14
CA PRO A 132 4.18 -14.65 12.07
C PRO A 132 3.67 -13.25 11.75
N GLN A 133 2.70 -13.15 10.83
CA GLN A 133 2.09 -11.89 10.42
C GLN A 133 1.38 -11.20 11.59
N GLY A 134 0.52 -11.92 12.32
CA GLY A 134 -0.17 -11.36 13.49
C GLY A 134 0.80 -10.93 14.59
N LYS A 135 1.91 -11.66 14.78
CA LYS A 135 2.97 -11.26 15.72
C LYS A 135 3.64 -9.94 15.29
N GLN A 136 3.91 -9.78 14.00
CA GLN A 136 4.51 -8.55 13.47
C GLN A 136 3.58 -7.35 13.67
N VAL A 137 2.30 -7.50 13.33
CA VAL A 137 1.29 -6.45 13.51
C VAL A 137 1.19 -6.02 14.97
N ARG A 138 1.09 -6.98 15.91
CA ARG A 138 1.03 -6.65 17.34
C ARG A 138 2.27 -5.89 17.84
N LYS A 139 3.46 -6.24 17.34
CA LYS A 139 4.69 -5.49 17.65
C LYS A 139 4.61 -4.05 17.15
N VAL A 140 4.14 -3.84 15.92
CA VAL A 140 3.94 -2.50 15.36
C VAL A 140 2.95 -1.70 16.20
N LEU A 141 1.77 -2.27 16.46
CA LEU A 141 0.73 -1.60 17.25
C LEU A 141 1.22 -1.26 18.67
N HIS A 142 2.00 -2.14 19.28
CA HIS A 142 2.61 -1.90 20.60
C HIS A 142 3.66 -0.76 20.54
N ALA A 143 4.57 -0.78 19.56
CA ALA A 143 5.62 0.23 19.43
C ALA A 143 5.09 1.64 19.17
N TYR A 144 3.97 1.75 18.43
CA TYR A 144 3.33 3.04 18.17
C TYR A 144 2.31 3.43 19.24
N GLY A 145 1.69 2.46 19.95
CA GLY A 145 0.83 2.71 21.10
C GLY A 145 -0.22 3.80 20.86
N SER A 146 -0.19 4.85 21.67
CA SER A 146 -1.13 5.99 21.57
C SER A 146 -0.98 6.83 20.29
N ARG A 147 -0.02 6.55 19.44
CA ARG A 147 0.15 7.22 18.13
C ARG A 147 -0.60 6.52 17.01
N VAL A 148 -1.22 5.36 17.26
CA VAL A 148 -2.12 4.72 16.30
C VAL A 148 -3.46 5.45 16.29
N ARG A 149 -3.97 5.69 15.09
CA ARG A 149 -5.28 6.29 14.82
C ARG A 149 -6.07 5.37 13.90
N THR A 150 -7.35 5.23 14.15
CA THR A 150 -8.22 4.47 13.26
C THR A 150 -9.12 5.39 12.46
N PHE A 151 -9.48 4.97 11.24
CA PHE A 151 -10.41 5.67 10.37
C PHE A 151 -11.43 4.71 9.76
N ARG A 152 -12.49 5.25 9.17
CA ARG A 152 -13.56 4.50 8.50
C ARG A 152 -13.66 4.89 7.02
N PHE A 153 -14.41 4.10 6.27
CA PHE A 153 -14.66 4.37 4.86
C PHE A 153 -15.36 5.69 4.61
N GLY A 154 -14.98 6.33 3.50
CA GLY A 154 -15.55 7.59 3.08
C GLY A 154 -15.12 8.79 3.92
N GLU A 155 -14.35 8.55 4.99
CA GLU A 155 -13.79 9.64 5.79
C GLU A 155 -12.63 10.32 5.08
N GLU A 156 -12.52 11.61 5.28
CA GLU A 156 -11.30 12.36 5.00
C GLU A 156 -10.31 12.07 6.12
N VAL A 157 -9.36 11.15 5.85
CA VAL A 157 -8.40 10.67 6.85
C VAL A 157 -7.44 11.77 7.29
N LEU A 158 -7.00 12.55 6.33
CA LEU A 158 -6.24 13.79 6.51
C LEU A 158 -6.79 14.82 5.51
N PRO A 159 -6.67 16.14 5.78
CA PRO A 159 -7.17 17.14 4.84
C PRO A 159 -6.69 16.89 3.40
N GLY A 160 -7.64 16.68 2.48
CA GLY A 160 -7.39 16.37 1.08
C GLY A 160 -7.06 14.91 0.77
N ILE A 161 -7.17 13.99 1.73
CA ILE A 161 -6.92 12.56 1.51
C ILE A 161 -8.11 11.75 2.02
N LYS A 162 -8.82 11.09 1.10
CA LYS A 162 -9.95 10.21 1.39
C LYS A 162 -9.56 8.76 1.32
N ALA A 163 -10.10 7.94 2.22
CA ALA A 163 -9.98 6.50 2.18
C ALA A 163 -11.19 5.91 1.45
N LEU A 164 -10.95 5.17 0.37
CA LEU A 164 -11.96 4.48 -0.41
C LEU A 164 -11.84 2.97 -0.23
N ASP A 165 -12.96 2.26 -0.33
CA ASP A 165 -13.04 0.81 -0.16
C ASP A 165 -12.40 0.05 -1.32
N ALA A 166 -11.37 -0.74 -1.03
CA ALA A 166 -10.74 -1.69 -1.94
C ALA A 166 -10.71 -3.12 -1.35
N SER A 167 -11.77 -3.50 -0.65
CA SER A 167 -11.89 -4.77 0.08
C SER A 167 -11.64 -5.99 -0.79
N GLY A 168 -10.96 -7.01 -0.23
CA GLY A 168 -10.78 -8.33 -0.83
C GLY A 168 -9.36 -8.85 -0.73
N HIS A 169 -8.36 -8.00 -0.83
CA HIS A 169 -6.98 -8.42 -0.65
C HIS A 169 -6.72 -8.90 0.80
N THR A 170 -7.22 -8.20 1.80
CA THR A 170 -7.30 -8.71 3.18
C THR A 170 -8.73 -9.16 3.52
N TYR A 171 -8.90 -9.98 4.56
CA TYR A 171 -10.23 -10.40 5.04
C TYR A 171 -11.09 -9.24 5.49
N THR A 172 -10.46 -8.18 5.93
CA THR A 172 -11.16 -6.99 6.41
C THR A 172 -11.44 -6.04 5.25
N ARG A 173 -10.59 -5.10 5.02
CA ARG A 173 -10.77 -4.13 3.95
C ARG A 173 -9.45 -3.42 3.67
N ALA A 174 -8.81 -3.72 2.55
CA ALA A 174 -7.72 -2.90 2.03
C ALA A 174 -8.26 -1.56 1.54
N TYR A 175 -7.40 -0.57 1.48
CA TYR A 175 -7.79 0.78 1.11
C TYR A 175 -6.99 1.31 -0.06
N LEU A 176 -7.66 2.10 -0.88
CA LEU A 176 -6.98 3.06 -1.72
C LEU A 176 -7.13 4.46 -1.10
N PHE A 177 -6.12 5.28 -1.29
CA PHE A 177 -6.16 6.69 -0.87
C PHE A 177 -6.31 7.60 -2.08
N GLU A 178 -7.38 8.38 -2.09
CA GLU A 178 -7.61 9.40 -3.09
C GLU A 178 -7.09 10.75 -2.58
N THR A 179 -6.18 11.35 -3.33
CA THR A 179 -5.76 12.74 -3.17
C THR A 179 -6.34 13.61 -4.29
N ASP A 180 -6.11 14.91 -4.26
CA ASP A 180 -6.56 15.81 -5.35
C ASP A 180 -5.99 15.43 -6.72
N SER A 181 -4.86 14.73 -6.78
CA SER A 181 -4.12 14.49 -8.02
C SER A 181 -3.53 13.09 -8.18
N LEU A 182 -3.87 12.14 -7.29
CA LEU A 182 -3.34 10.77 -7.34
C LEU A 182 -4.29 9.79 -6.65
N LEU A 183 -4.39 8.58 -7.22
CA LEU A 183 -5.05 7.43 -6.61
C LEU A 183 -3.96 6.44 -6.17
N ILE A 184 -3.84 6.14 -4.88
CA ILE A 184 -2.87 5.19 -4.34
C ILE A 184 -3.62 3.92 -3.96
N VAL A 185 -3.39 2.83 -4.69
CA VAL A 185 -4.32 1.69 -4.73
C VAL A 185 -3.95 0.49 -3.86
N GLY A 186 -2.90 0.60 -3.04
CA GLY A 186 -2.47 -0.54 -2.22
C GLY A 186 -2.24 -1.80 -3.06
N ASP A 187 -2.70 -2.93 -2.56
CA ASP A 187 -2.58 -4.26 -3.17
C ASP A 187 -3.79 -4.68 -4.01
N LEU A 188 -4.55 -3.69 -4.48
CA LEU A 188 -5.60 -3.94 -5.47
C LEU A 188 -5.03 -4.51 -6.77
N LEU A 189 -3.78 -4.13 -7.08
CA LEU A 189 -3.01 -4.55 -8.26
C LEU A 189 -1.61 -5.00 -7.86
N HIS A 190 -1.27 -6.26 -8.17
CA HIS A 190 0.07 -6.82 -8.02
C HIS A 190 0.80 -6.94 -9.36
N ALA A 191 0.07 -7.27 -10.42
CA ALA A 191 0.59 -7.57 -11.74
C ALA A 191 -0.27 -6.90 -12.81
N ALA A 192 0.04 -5.65 -13.15
CA ALA A 192 -0.76 -4.87 -14.10
C ALA A 192 -0.92 -5.58 -15.46
N ALA A 193 0.16 -6.21 -15.98
CA ALA A 193 0.12 -6.95 -17.23
C ALA A 193 -0.92 -8.08 -17.26
N LEU A 194 -1.25 -8.65 -16.12
CA LEU A 194 -2.24 -9.73 -15.98
C LEU A 194 -3.61 -9.18 -15.58
N GLN A 195 -3.63 -8.36 -14.54
CA GLN A 195 -4.86 -7.99 -13.84
C GLN A 195 -5.63 -6.85 -14.52
N ILE A 196 -4.97 -6.02 -15.33
CA ILE A 196 -5.69 -5.01 -16.15
C ILE A 196 -6.53 -5.69 -17.23
N PRO A 197 -5.98 -6.54 -18.11
CA PRO A 197 -6.79 -7.23 -19.12
C PRO A 197 -7.71 -8.31 -18.54
N ARG A 198 -7.37 -8.86 -17.36
CA ARG A 198 -8.07 -9.98 -16.71
C ARG A 198 -8.32 -9.65 -15.24
N PRO A 199 -9.29 -8.78 -14.92
CA PRO A 199 -9.55 -8.35 -13.54
C PRO A 199 -9.93 -9.48 -12.58
N GLU A 200 -10.34 -10.65 -13.09
CA GLU A 200 -10.63 -11.85 -12.31
C GLU A 200 -9.37 -12.61 -11.85
N VAL A 201 -8.19 -12.30 -12.38
CA VAL A 201 -6.94 -12.95 -11.96
C VAL A 201 -6.57 -12.49 -10.55
N CYS A 202 -6.55 -13.45 -9.62
CA CYS A 202 -6.14 -13.23 -8.24
C CYS A 202 -4.73 -13.75 -7.99
N THR A 203 -4.11 -13.27 -6.93
CA THR A 203 -2.86 -13.81 -6.41
C THR A 203 -3.14 -14.73 -5.23
N ILE A 204 -2.16 -15.57 -4.86
CA ILE A 204 -2.23 -16.35 -3.62
C ILE A 204 -2.30 -15.48 -2.35
N TYR A 205 -2.04 -14.17 -2.48
CA TYR A 205 -2.07 -13.20 -1.38
C TYR A 205 -3.47 -12.63 -1.14
N ASP A 206 -4.39 -12.78 -2.11
CA ASP A 206 -5.78 -12.30 -1.98
C ASP A 206 -6.54 -13.23 -1.02
N MET A 207 -6.77 -12.76 0.21
CA MET A 207 -7.43 -13.55 1.27
C MET A 207 -8.92 -13.78 0.99
N ASN A 208 -9.55 -12.89 0.22
CA ASN A 208 -10.91 -13.01 -0.30
C ASN A 208 -10.90 -12.75 -1.83
N PRO A 209 -10.62 -13.78 -2.67
CA PRO A 209 -10.48 -13.60 -4.11
C PRO A 209 -11.71 -12.98 -4.78
N SER A 210 -12.92 -13.40 -4.42
CA SER A 210 -14.16 -12.84 -5.01
C SER A 210 -14.34 -11.36 -4.67
N GLY A 211 -14.02 -10.96 -3.45
CA GLY A 211 -14.02 -9.56 -3.03
C GLY A 211 -12.96 -8.73 -3.75
N ALA A 212 -11.75 -9.27 -3.92
CA ALA A 212 -10.67 -8.61 -4.64
C ALA A 212 -11.02 -8.36 -6.11
N VAL A 213 -11.66 -9.33 -6.77
CA VAL A 213 -12.16 -9.17 -8.16
C VAL A 213 -13.21 -8.07 -8.25
N GLN A 214 -14.19 -8.05 -7.34
CA GLN A 214 -15.23 -7.02 -7.31
C GLN A 214 -14.65 -5.64 -7.06
N ALA A 215 -13.73 -5.50 -6.10
CA ALA A 215 -13.06 -4.24 -5.79
C ALA A 215 -12.26 -3.74 -7.00
N ARG A 216 -11.54 -4.63 -7.67
CA ARG A 216 -10.74 -4.31 -8.87
C ARG A 216 -11.60 -3.82 -10.02
N ARG A 217 -12.74 -4.46 -10.29
CA ARG A 217 -13.69 -4.03 -11.32
C ARG A 217 -14.27 -2.65 -11.02
N ARG A 218 -14.77 -2.43 -9.80
CA ARG A 218 -15.26 -1.11 -9.37
C ARG A 218 -14.19 -0.03 -9.50
N PHE A 219 -12.95 -0.38 -9.12
CA PHE A 219 -11.84 0.55 -9.25
C PHE A 219 -11.55 0.92 -10.72
N TYR A 220 -11.60 -0.04 -11.65
CA TYR A 220 -11.36 0.25 -13.06
C TYR A 220 -12.41 1.19 -13.65
N GLU A 221 -13.68 1.00 -13.31
CA GLU A 221 -14.77 1.90 -13.71
C GLU A 221 -14.53 3.31 -13.13
N PHE A 222 -14.17 3.39 -11.87
CA PHE A 222 -13.85 4.66 -11.22
C PHE A 222 -12.61 5.33 -11.83
N ALA A 223 -11.53 4.61 -12.04
CA ALA A 223 -10.28 5.13 -12.58
C ALA A 223 -10.44 5.59 -14.05
N ALA A 224 -11.23 4.86 -14.85
CA ALA A 224 -11.52 5.23 -16.23
C ALA A 224 -12.27 6.57 -16.35
N SER A 225 -13.04 6.95 -15.34
CA SER A 225 -13.74 8.24 -15.27
C SER A 225 -12.92 9.36 -14.61
N SER A 226 -11.74 9.02 -14.06
CA SER A 226 -10.89 9.94 -13.32
C SER A 226 -9.68 10.40 -14.15
N PRO A 227 -9.35 11.70 -14.18
CA PRO A 227 -8.13 12.18 -14.82
C PRO A 227 -6.87 11.90 -13.98
N LYS A 228 -7.03 11.37 -12.77
CA LYS A 228 -5.92 11.16 -11.83
C LYS A 228 -5.09 9.94 -12.21
N PRO A 229 -3.76 10.02 -12.20
CA PRO A 229 -2.91 8.86 -12.32
C PRO A 229 -3.09 7.91 -11.13
N VAL A 230 -2.75 6.65 -11.36
CA VAL A 230 -2.80 5.56 -10.38
C VAL A 230 -1.39 5.23 -9.91
N ALA A 231 -1.21 5.12 -8.60
CA ALA A 231 0.03 4.70 -7.96
C ALA A 231 -0.20 3.36 -7.24
N GLY A 232 0.59 2.35 -7.58
CA GLY A 232 0.43 0.99 -7.02
C GLY A 232 1.65 0.55 -6.23
N MET A 233 1.40 -0.12 -5.09
CA MET A 233 2.47 -0.60 -4.20
C MET A 233 3.33 -1.66 -4.86
N HIS A 234 2.76 -2.50 -5.72
CA HIS A 234 3.47 -3.56 -6.42
C HIS A 234 3.73 -3.29 -7.91
N LEU A 235 3.35 -2.12 -8.42
CA LEU A 235 3.65 -1.76 -9.80
C LEU A 235 5.15 -1.50 -9.99
N PRO A 236 5.74 -1.97 -11.11
CA PRO A 236 7.16 -1.71 -11.40
C PRO A 236 7.40 -0.22 -11.58
N TYR A 237 8.67 0.20 -11.48
CA TYR A 237 9.03 1.59 -11.70
C TYR A 237 8.51 2.11 -13.07
N PRO A 238 7.90 3.32 -13.12
CA PRO A 238 7.83 4.34 -12.07
C PRO A 238 6.72 4.12 -11.02
N GLY A 239 5.97 3.02 -11.02
CA GLY A 239 4.91 2.69 -10.06
C GLY A 239 3.70 3.62 -10.09
N ILE A 240 3.70 4.60 -10.99
CA ILE A 240 2.65 5.59 -11.22
C ILE A 240 2.38 5.64 -12.73
N GLY A 241 1.12 5.56 -13.12
CA GLY A 241 0.71 5.55 -14.52
C GLY A 241 -0.76 6.00 -14.72
N ARG A 242 -1.21 5.94 -15.97
CA ARG A 242 -2.60 6.17 -16.38
C ARG A 242 -3.09 5.01 -17.20
#